data_65ace547433c04dfc92cfdea99eb23b5
#
_entry.id   65ace547433c04dfc92cfdea99eb23b5
#
_cell.length_a   1.000
_cell.length_b   1.000
_cell.length_c   1.000
_cell.angle_alpha   90.00
_cell.angle_beta   90.00
_cell.angle_gamma   90.00
#
_symmetry.space_group_name_H-M   'P 1'
#
loop_
_entity.id
_entity.type
_entity.pdbx_description
1 polymer ?
#
loop_
_entity_poly.entity_id
_entity_poly.type
_entity_poly.pdbx_seq_one_letter_code
_entity_poly.pdbx_strand_id
1 'polypeptide(L)'
;FFLIFLLNLILFFTCILIFNKFLKNNTLSIFLTCILIFFQKNLGDTDYPSLIFTIHTFGAYAQALTGLIIASLLYKNLKITIFFSFMLLAVHPIVGLWILLIILFFSIILKEIKNLREFVKIIFPGLIILFISLFF
;
A
#
# COMPACT_ATOMS: atom_id res chain seq x y z
N PHE A 1 18.60 -7.29 -7.54
CA PHE A 1 19.06 -5.94 -7.11
C PHE A 1 18.08 -4.85 -7.56
N PHE A 2 17.76 -4.75 -8.84
CA PHE A 2 16.88 -3.71 -9.39
C PHE A 2 15.49 -3.68 -8.74
N LEU A 3 14.87 -4.83 -8.56
CA LEU A 3 13.52 -4.93 -7.98
C LEU A 3 13.46 -4.44 -6.53
N ILE A 4 14.49 -4.71 -5.77
CA ILE A 4 14.64 -4.27 -4.37
C ILE A 4 14.79 -2.76 -4.30
N PHE A 5 15.66 -2.23 -5.14
CA PHE A 5 15.83 -0.80 -5.25
C PHE A 5 14.50 -0.10 -5.58
N LEU A 6 13.75 -0.66 -6.53
CA LEU A 6 12.43 -0.14 -6.91
C LEU A 6 11.43 -0.17 -5.74
N LEU A 7 11.38 -1.26 -4.98
CA LEU A 7 10.51 -1.37 -3.81
C LEU A 7 10.86 -0.34 -2.73
N ASN A 8 12.14 -0.21 -2.42
CA ASN A 8 12.60 0.77 -1.45
C ASN A 8 12.30 2.20 -1.92
N LEU A 9 12.42 2.46 -3.20
CA LEU A 9 12.05 3.74 -3.80
C LEU A 9 10.55 4.03 -3.66
N ILE A 10 9.70 3.03 -3.93
CA ILE A 10 8.25 3.13 -3.75
C ILE A 10 7.91 3.42 -2.28
N LEU A 11 8.51 2.71 -1.33
CA LEU A 11 8.32 2.94 0.10
C LEU A 11 8.75 4.35 0.51
N PHE A 12 9.91 4.79 0.03
CA PHE A 12 10.42 6.14 0.29
C PHE A 12 9.42 7.23 -0.16
N PHE A 13 8.98 7.17 -1.41
CA PHE A 13 8.00 8.12 -1.92
C PHE A 13 6.65 8.02 -1.21
N THR A 14 6.23 6.82 -0.86
CA THR A 14 4.98 6.60 -0.12
C THR A 14 5.03 7.27 1.26
N CYS A 15 6.14 7.13 2.00
CA CYS A 15 6.33 7.81 3.27
C CYS A 15 6.30 9.34 3.12
N ILE A 16 6.97 9.87 2.10
CA ILE A 16 6.93 11.31 1.80
C ILE A 16 5.48 11.76 1.54
N LEU A 17 4.72 11.04 0.73
CA LEU A 17 3.33 11.35 0.43
C LEU A 17 2.47 11.36 1.70
N ILE A 18 2.64 10.36 2.56
CA ILE A 18 1.90 10.25 3.83
C ILE A 18 2.25 11.44 4.73
N PHE A 19 3.53 11.70 4.98
CA PHE A 19 3.94 12.84 5.79
C PHE A 19 3.49 14.17 5.21
N ASN A 20 3.62 14.36 3.89
CA ASN A 20 3.22 15.60 3.23
C ASN A 20 1.72 15.89 3.35
N LYS A 21 0.90 14.84 3.39
CA LYS A 21 -0.55 15.00 3.60
C LYS A 21 -0.89 15.66 4.93
N PHE A 22 -0.11 15.36 5.98
CA PHE A 22 -0.32 15.91 7.32
C PHE A 22 0.40 17.24 7.53
N LEU A 23 1.64 17.34 7.04
CA LEU A 23 2.53 18.48 7.33
C LEU A 23 2.39 19.61 6.31
N LYS A 24 1.91 19.29 5.10
CA LYS A 24 1.82 20.26 3.96
C LYS A 24 3.15 20.96 3.66
N ASN A 25 4.26 20.29 3.93
CA ASN A 25 5.62 20.81 3.74
C ASN A 25 6.52 19.69 3.19
N ASN A 26 6.93 19.81 1.92
CA ASN A 26 7.72 18.79 1.23
C ASN A 26 9.09 18.57 1.89
N THR A 27 9.78 19.65 2.27
CA THR A 27 11.12 19.55 2.86
C THR A 27 11.08 18.81 4.19
N LEU A 28 10.11 19.15 5.06
CA LEU A 28 9.94 18.50 6.35
C LEU A 28 9.52 17.03 6.17
N SER A 29 8.70 16.73 5.17
CA SER A 29 8.27 15.36 4.86
C SER A 29 9.44 14.48 4.41
N ILE A 30 10.33 15.01 3.56
CA ILE A 30 11.55 14.32 3.14
C ILE A 30 12.47 14.11 4.35
N PHE A 31 12.67 15.13 5.16
CA PHE A 31 13.52 15.06 6.35
C PHE A 31 13.03 13.98 7.33
N LEU A 32 11.73 13.95 7.65
CA LEU A 32 11.15 12.93 8.52
C LEU A 32 11.23 11.53 7.91
N THR A 33 11.07 11.40 6.59
CA THR A 33 11.25 10.11 5.92
C THR A 33 12.70 9.63 6.05
N CYS A 34 13.68 10.51 5.90
CA CYS A 34 15.09 10.18 6.13
C CYS A 34 15.35 9.75 7.58
N ILE A 35 14.79 10.47 8.56
CA ILE A 35 14.88 10.09 9.98
C ILE A 35 14.30 8.69 10.19
N LEU A 36 13.11 8.41 9.67
CA LEU A 36 12.48 7.10 9.77
C LEU A 36 13.39 5.99 9.26
N ILE A 37 14.05 6.19 8.13
CA ILE A 37 14.99 5.24 7.55
C ILE A 37 16.20 5.00 8.47
N PHE A 38 16.76 6.07 9.03
CA PHE A 38 17.92 5.96 9.92
C PHE A 38 17.60 5.23 11.23
N PHE A 39 16.42 5.46 11.80
CA PHE A 39 16.02 4.91 13.10
C PHE A 39 15.24 3.59 13.00
N GLN A 40 14.94 3.10 11.81
CA GLN A 40 14.15 1.87 11.61
C GLN A 40 14.76 0.61 12.28
N LYS A 41 16.09 0.56 12.48
CA LYS A 41 16.76 -0.59 13.13
C LYS A 41 16.24 -0.87 14.54
N ASN A 42 15.63 0.11 15.17
CA ASN A 42 15.09 0.01 16.52
C ASN A 42 13.57 -0.23 16.54
N LEU A 43 12.94 -0.32 15.35
CA LEU A 43 11.52 -0.54 15.22
C LEU A 43 11.31 -2.01 14.80
N GLY A 44 10.93 -2.85 15.72
CA GLY A 44 10.56 -4.22 15.42
C GLY A 44 10.94 -5.20 16.53
N ASP A 45 10.28 -6.35 16.52
CA ASP A 45 10.61 -7.48 17.36
C ASP A 45 11.90 -8.15 16.84
N THR A 46 12.71 -8.68 17.75
CA THR A 46 13.95 -9.40 17.41
C THR A 46 13.69 -10.62 16.54
N ASP A 47 12.52 -11.25 16.68
CA ASP A 47 12.12 -12.44 15.92
C ASP A 47 11.48 -12.10 14.58
N TYR A 48 10.92 -10.89 14.44
CA TYR A 48 10.32 -10.36 13.21
C TYR A 48 10.80 -8.93 12.96
N PRO A 49 12.05 -8.74 12.54
CA PRO A 49 12.56 -7.42 12.24
C PRO A 49 11.78 -6.86 11.03
N SER A 50 10.78 -6.02 11.30
CA SER A 50 10.04 -5.29 10.27
C SER A 50 10.89 -4.16 9.72
N LEU A 51 11.97 -4.52 9.04
CA LEU A 51 12.86 -3.56 8.40
C LEU A 51 12.20 -3.07 7.11
N ILE A 52 11.70 -1.85 7.14
CA ILE A 52 10.97 -1.25 6.04
C ILE A 52 11.80 -1.17 4.75
N PHE A 53 13.13 -1.18 4.84
CA PHE A 53 14.01 -0.94 3.68
C PHE A 53 15.07 -2.03 3.43
N THR A 54 15.01 -3.20 4.00
CA THR A 54 16.19 -4.06 4.02
C THR A 54 16.06 -5.50 3.52
N ILE A 55 14.90 -6.14 3.40
CA ILE A 55 14.86 -7.57 3.10
C ILE A 55 13.79 -7.94 2.07
N HIS A 56 14.18 -8.88 1.17
CA HIS A 56 13.34 -9.47 0.14
C HIS A 56 12.51 -10.59 0.68
N THR A 57 11.47 -10.25 1.40
CA THR A 57 10.46 -11.23 1.72
C THR A 57 9.14 -10.79 1.07
N PHE A 58 8.24 -11.71 0.86
CA PHE A 58 6.87 -11.36 0.48
C PHE A 58 6.27 -10.30 1.41
N GLY A 59 6.72 -10.26 2.68
CA GLY A 59 6.39 -9.22 3.63
C GLY A 59 6.82 -7.81 3.20
N ALA A 60 7.98 -7.63 2.61
CA ALA A 60 8.44 -6.32 2.14
C ALA A 60 7.57 -5.79 0.98
N TYR A 61 7.14 -6.67 0.07
CA TYR A 61 6.18 -6.32 -0.98
C TYR A 61 4.83 -5.94 -0.38
N ALA A 62 4.34 -6.71 0.59
CA ALA A 62 3.09 -6.43 1.26
C ALA A 62 3.13 -5.08 1.99
N GLN A 63 4.25 -4.74 2.64
CA GLN A 63 4.43 -3.44 3.30
C GLN A 63 4.42 -2.29 2.29
N ALA A 64 5.13 -2.41 1.17
CA ALA A 64 5.14 -1.39 0.11
C ALA A 64 3.73 -1.14 -0.45
N LEU A 65 3.00 -2.20 -0.75
CA LEU A 65 1.62 -2.11 -1.25
C LEU A 65 0.67 -1.55 -0.18
N THR A 66 0.81 -1.94 1.08
CA THR A 66 0.02 -1.38 2.18
C THR A 66 0.29 0.12 2.34
N GLY A 67 1.53 0.55 2.23
CA GLY A 67 1.89 1.97 2.22
C GLY A 67 1.19 2.73 1.08
N LEU A 68 1.22 2.20 -0.15
CA LEU A 68 0.53 2.78 -1.31
C LEU A 68 -0.99 2.84 -1.10
N ILE A 69 -1.58 1.82 -0.49
CA ILE A 69 -3.00 1.79 -0.14
C ILE A 69 -3.33 2.93 0.84
N ILE A 70 -2.54 3.07 1.91
CA ILE A 70 -2.71 4.14 2.90
C ILE A 70 -2.56 5.51 2.24
N ALA A 71 -1.51 5.71 1.44
CA ALA A 71 -1.32 6.97 0.72
C ALA A 71 -2.50 7.30 -0.19
N SER A 72 -2.96 6.34 -1.02
CA SER A 72 -4.09 6.54 -1.92
C SER A 72 -5.41 6.83 -1.20
N LEU A 73 -5.64 6.23 -0.03
CA LEU A 73 -6.78 6.54 0.85
C LEU A 73 -6.70 7.96 1.38
N LEU A 74 -5.54 8.39 1.87
CA LEU A 74 -5.33 9.75 2.36
C LEU A 74 -5.58 10.81 1.28
N TYR A 75 -5.27 10.49 0.03
CA TYR A 75 -5.56 11.35 -1.12
C TYR A 75 -6.95 11.11 -1.75
N LYS A 76 -7.82 10.33 -1.10
CA LYS A 76 -9.20 10.03 -1.51
C LYS A 76 -9.31 9.44 -2.92
N ASN A 77 -8.33 8.65 -3.33
CA ASN A 77 -8.35 7.99 -4.63
C ASN A 77 -8.77 6.53 -4.50
N LEU A 78 -10.07 6.31 -4.35
CA LEU A 78 -10.65 4.99 -4.13
C LEU A 78 -10.29 3.97 -5.22
N LYS A 79 -10.20 4.40 -6.48
CA LYS A 79 -9.87 3.50 -7.60
C LYS A 79 -8.47 2.92 -7.46
N ILE A 80 -7.49 3.77 -7.17
CA ILE A 80 -6.11 3.37 -6.94
C ILE A 80 -6.00 2.52 -5.67
N THR A 81 -6.73 2.88 -4.62
CA THR A 81 -6.78 2.13 -3.36
C THR A 81 -7.24 0.69 -3.58
N ILE A 82 -8.37 0.50 -4.25
CA ILE A 82 -8.91 -0.83 -4.53
C ILE A 82 -7.96 -1.61 -5.46
N PHE A 83 -7.39 -0.98 -6.47
CA PHE A 83 -6.42 -1.61 -7.36
C PHE A 83 -5.21 -2.17 -6.59
N PHE A 84 -4.57 -1.36 -5.73
CA PHE A 84 -3.45 -1.84 -4.90
C PHE A 84 -3.87 -2.89 -3.88
N SER A 85 -5.12 -2.86 -3.39
CA SER A 85 -5.63 -3.89 -2.49
C SER A 85 -5.75 -5.25 -3.18
N PHE A 86 -6.13 -5.29 -4.46
CA PHE A 86 -6.10 -6.52 -5.25
C PHE A 86 -4.67 -6.99 -5.54
N MET A 87 -3.74 -6.07 -5.82
CA MET A 87 -2.32 -6.44 -5.94
C MET A 87 -1.78 -7.03 -4.63
N LEU A 88 -2.15 -6.44 -3.50
CA LEU A 88 -1.77 -6.96 -2.19
C LEU A 88 -2.37 -8.34 -1.94
N LEU A 89 -3.62 -8.57 -2.34
CA LEU A 89 -4.26 -9.88 -2.24
C LEU A 89 -3.51 -10.94 -3.07
N ALA A 90 -3.00 -10.57 -4.25
CA ALA A 90 -2.19 -11.46 -5.10
C ALA A 90 -0.84 -11.83 -4.47
N VAL A 91 -0.22 -10.92 -3.74
CA VAL A 91 1.11 -11.10 -3.12
C VAL A 91 1.02 -11.73 -1.72
N HIS A 92 0.06 -11.28 -0.92
CA HIS A 92 -0.14 -11.73 0.46
C HIS A 92 -1.62 -11.95 0.74
N PRO A 93 -2.16 -13.15 0.42
CA PRO A 93 -3.60 -13.42 0.38
C PRO A 93 -4.34 -13.05 1.67
N ILE A 94 -3.81 -13.41 2.83
CA ILE A 94 -4.47 -13.16 4.12
C ILE A 94 -4.60 -11.66 4.39
N VAL A 95 -3.49 -10.92 4.34
CA VAL A 95 -3.49 -9.48 4.62
C VAL A 95 -4.26 -8.73 3.55
N GLY A 96 -4.08 -9.10 2.28
CA GLY A 96 -4.78 -8.49 1.15
C GLY A 96 -6.28 -8.65 1.22
N LEU A 97 -6.76 -9.84 1.63
CA LEU A 97 -8.19 -10.10 1.80
C LEU A 97 -8.80 -9.19 2.87
N TRP A 98 -8.18 -9.12 4.05
CA TRP A 98 -8.67 -8.28 5.13
C TRP A 98 -8.70 -6.80 4.76
N ILE A 99 -7.63 -6.29 4.17
CA ILE A 99 -7.56 -4.89 3.74
C ILE A 99 -8.60 -4.60 2.66
N LEU A 100 -8.75 -5.48 1.66
CA LEU A 100 -9.75 -5.32 0.60
C LEU A 100 -11.18 -5.28 1.17
N LEU A 101 -11.51 -6.23 2.07
CA LEU A 101 -12.83 -6.28 2.71
C LEU A 101 -13.12 -5.01 3.52
N ILE A 102 -12.15 -4.53 4.29
CA ILE A 102 -12.28 -3.29 5.06
C ILE A 102 -12.56 -2.10 4.13
N ILE A 103 -11.77 -1.96 3.07
CA ILE A 103 -11.91 -0.85 2.12
C ILE A 103 -13.25 -0.90 1.41
N LEU A 104 -13.68 -2.07 0.93
CA LEU A 104 -14.98 -2.23 0.28
C LEU A 104 -16.12 -1.92 1.24
N PHE A 105 -16.08 -2.43 2.48
CA PHE A 105 -17.08 -2.17 3.49
C PHE A 105 -17.23 -0.67 3.78
N PHE A 106 -16.12 0.04 4.04
CA PHE A 106 -16.17 1.48 4.26
C PHE A 106 -16.60 2.25 3.02
N SER A 107 -16.21 1.84 1.83
CA SER A 107 -16.62 2.48 0.57
C SER A 107 -18.13 2.41 0.34
N ILE A 108 -18.76 1.31 0.75
CA ILE A 108 -20.21 1.14 0.70
C ILE A 108 -20.90 2.02 1.76
N ILE A 109 -20.44 1.98 3.01
CA ILE A 109 -21.01 2.78 4.10
C ILE A 109 -20.93 4.29 3.80
N LEU A 110 -19.77 4.75 3.33
CA LEU A 110 -19.54 6.16 3.00
C LEU A 110 -20.20 6.58 1.68
N LYS A 111 -20.89 5.66 1.00
CA LYS A 111 -21.55 5.91 -0.29
C LYS A 111 -20.60 6.49 -1.35
N GLU A 112 -19.33 6.15 -1.28
CA GLU A 112 -18.31 6.53 -2.28
C GLU A 112 -18.59 5.84 -3.63
N ILE A 113 -19.22 4.66 -3.59
CA ILE A 113 -19.66 3.89 -4.76
C ILE A 113 -21.17 4.09 -4.92
N LYS A 114 -21.56 4.82 -5.97
CA LYS A 114 -22.95 5.26 -6.17
C LYS A 114 -23.83 4.22 -6.85
N ASN A 115 -23.26 3.35 -7.66
CA ASN A 115 -24.01 2.35 -8.40
C ASN A 115 -23.17 1.12 -8.78
N LEU A 116 -23.85 0.03 -9.12
CA LEU A 116 -23.22 -1.25 -9.49
C LEU A 116 -22.26 -1.12 -10.68
N ARG A 117 -22.56 -0.29 -11.66
CA ARG A 117 -21.72 -0.08 -12.85
C ARG A 117 -20.38 0.56 -12.47
N GLU A 118 -20.40 1.50 -11.55
CA GLU A 118 -19.17 2.13 -11.02
C GLU A 118 -18.36 1.13 -10.21
N PHE A 119 -19.00 0.36 -9.35
CA PHE A 119 -18.39 -0.72 -8.58
C PHE A 119 -17.65 -1.72 -9.48
N VAL A 120 -18.31 -2.23 -10.54
CA VAL A 120 -17.68 -3.15 -11.49
C VAL A 120 -16.47 -2.53 -12.18
N LYS A 121 -16.56 -1.27 -12.63
CA LYS A 121 -15.46 -0.56 -13.29
C LYS A 121 -14.23 -0.39 -12.37
N ILE A 122 -14.44 -0.23 -11.06
CA ILE A 122 -13.37 -0.06 -10.09
C ILE A 122 -12.70 -1.40 -9.79
N ILE A 123 -13.47 -2.47 -9.68
CA ILE A 123 -12.96 -3.80 -9.30
C ILE A 123 -12.33 -4.54 -10.49
N PHE A 124 -12.83 -4.34 -11.68
CA PHE A 124 -12.44 -5.08 -12.88
C PHE A 124 -10.91 -5.14 -13.13
N PRO A 125 -10.14 -4.04 -13.05
CA PRO A 125 -8.68 -4.11 -13.22
C PRO A 125 -8.00 -4.97 -12.15
N GLY A 126 -8.49 -4.94 -10.92
CA GLY A 126 -7.97 -5.76 -9.83
C GLY A 126 -8.27 -7.25 -10.01
N LEU A 127 -9.45 -7.60 -10.50
CA LEU A 127 -9.80 -8.99 -10.81
C LEU A 127 -8.92 -9.57 -11.92
N ILE A 128 -8.53 -8.77 -12.91
CA ILE A 128 -7.58 -9.19 -13.95
C ILE A 128 -6.24 -9.57 -13.32
N ILE A 129 -5.72 -8.76 -12.40
CA ILE A 129 -4.45 -9.05 -11.71
C ILE A 129 -4.56 -10.34 -10.90
N LEU A 130 -5.63 -10.52 -10.13
CA LEU A 130 -5.86 -11.77 -9.40
C LEU A 130 -5.92 -12.97 -10.33
N PHE A 131 -6.65 -12.85 -11.42
CA PHE A 131 -6.74 -13.93 -12.39
C PHE A 131 -5.38 -14.31 -12.96
N ILE A 132 -4.58 -13.31 -13.35
CA ILE A 132 -3.21 -13.53 -13.82
C ILE A 132 -2.36 -14.22 -12.74
N SER A 133 -2.45 -13.77 -11.48
CA SER A 133 -1.65 -14.32 -10.36
C SER A 133 -1.99 -15.77 -10.00
N LEU A 134 -3.14 -16.29 -10.43
CA LEU A 134 -3.51 -17.70 -10.22
C LEU A 134 -2.85 -18.65 -11.25
N PHE A 135 -2.31 -18.11 -12.35
CA PHE A 135 -1.67 -18.91 -13.42
C PHE A 135 -0.14 -18.84 -13.38
N PHE A 136 0.44 -18.01 -12.53
CA PHE A 136 1.88 -17.85 -12.34
C PHE A 136 2.29 -18.07 -10.88
#